data_cf1cff2fe4280caa6a8f64b9f8a897a5
#
_entry.id   cf1cff2fe4280caa6a8f64b9f8a897a5
#
_cell.length_a   1.000
_cell.length_b   1.000
_cell.length_c   1.000
_cell.angle_alpha   90.00
_cell.angle_beta   90.00
_cell.angle_gamma   90.00
#
_symmetry.space_group_name_H-M   'P 1'
#
loop_
_entity.id
_entity.type
_entity.pdbx_description
1 polymer ?
#
loop_
_entity_poly.entity_id
_entity_poly.type
_entity_poly.pdbx_seq_one_letter_code
_entity_poly.pdbx_strand_id
1 'polypeptide(L)'
;GITAAIQKGVVALEKMGKWIAAGGSAFLLVFILIVGIIAGAAFSSNSESSESLSEEVLAYTSVIQQYASQYGIPEYVSAIQAIMMQESGGRGTDPMQCSESPYNTRFPHTPGSITDPDYSIEVGVQTFADCIRQAGCSSPQDLDKLKLAWQGYNYGNGYIGWALQRGGYTEANALQFSQEQAASHGWSSYGDPQYVPHVMREKNFYRYFGKFKF
;
A
#
# COMPACT_ATOMS: atom_id res chain seq x y z
N GLY A 1 -30.93 -10.45 -12.59
CA GLY A 1 -30.07 -11.44 -12.51
C GLY A 1 -28.65 -11.20 -13.01
N ILE A 2 -27.96 -12.27 -13.29
CA ILE A 2 -26.53 -12.33 -13.67
C ILE A 2 -26.23 -11.53 -14.95
N THR A 3 -27.13 -11.52 -15.92
CA THR A 3 -26.98 -10.78 -17.19
C THR A 3 -26.88 -9.26 -17.00
N ALA A 4 -27.59 -8.69 -16.05
CA ALA A 4 -27.55 -7.25 -15.77
C ALA A 4 -26.24 -6.83 -15.07
N ALA A 5 -25.64 -7.72 -14.28
CA ALA A 5 -24.36 -7.49 -13.64
C ALA A 5 -23.19 -7.53 -14.65
N ILE A 6 -23.25 -8.49 -15.59
CA ILE A 6 -22.26 -8.60 -16.67
C ILE A 6 -22.35 -7.38 -17.59
N GLN A 7 -23.56 -6.91 -17.93
CA GLN A 7 -23.76 -5.76 -18.80
C GLN A 7 -23.27 -4.45 -18.15
N LYS A 8 -23.44 -4.29 -16.84
CA LYS A 8 -22.87 -3.16 -16.10
C LYS A 8 -21.33 -3.20 -16.04
N GLY A 9 -20.76 -4.40 -15.93
CA GLY A 9 -19.31 -4.60 -15.98
C GLY A 9 -18.70 -4.23 -17.33
N VAL A 10 -19.35 -4.62 -18.44
CA VAL A 10 -18.89 -4.31 -19.80
C VAL A 10 -18.95 -2.80 -20.09
N VAL A 11 -20.03 -2.11 -19.68
CA VAL A 11 -20.17 -0.65 -19.84
C VAL A 11 -19.13 0.11 -18.99
N ALA A 12 -18.77 -0.42 -17.82
CA ALA A 12 -17.70 0.16 -16.98
C ALA A 12 -16.34 0.02 -17.65
N LEU A 13 -16.04 -1.13 -18.27
CA LEU A 13 -14.81 -1.39 -19.01
C LEU A 13 -14.67 -0.49 -20.26
N GLU A 14 -15.74 -0.26 -21.00
CA GLU A 14 -15.74 0.66 -22.16
C GLU A 14 -15.51 2.11 -21.76
N LYS A 15 -16.10 2.56 -20.63
CA LYS A 15 -15.84 3.89 -20.09
C LYS A 15 -14.40 4.04 -19.62
N MET A 16 -13.81 3.00 -19.00
CA MET A 16 -12.41 3.00 -18.59
C MET A 16 -11.44 3.11 -19.77
N GLY A 17 -11.69 2.38 -20.87
CA GLY A 17 -10.87 2.47 -22.07
C GLY A 17 -10.78 3.88 -22.66
N LYS A 18 -11.83 4.67 -22.53
CA LYS A 18 -11.85 6.08 -22.98
C LYS A 18 -11.11 7.04 -22.03
N TRP A 19 -10.99 6.69 -20.74
CA TRP A 19 -10.24 7.46 -19.75
C TRP A 19 -8.71 7.24 -19.85
N ILE A 20 -8.30 6.02 -20.18
CA ILE A 20 -6.88 5.69 -20.44
C ILE A 20 -6.34 6.49 -21.63
N ALA A 21 -7.17 6.70 -22.66
CA ALA A 21 -6.83 7.52 -23.83
C ALA A 21 -6.74 9.03 -23.53
N ALA A 22 -7.25 9.49 -22.39
CA ALA A 22 -7.25 10.89 -21.97
C ALA A 22 -6.17 11.25 -20.93
N GLY A 23 -5.16 10.41 -20.71
CA GLY A 23 -4.02 10.69 -19.83
C GLY A 23 -4.31 10.65 -18.34
N GLY A 24 -5.39 10.01 -17.91
CA GLY A 24 -5.71 9.77 -16.51
C GLY A 24 -4.77 8.73 -15.89
N SER A 25 -4.08 9.14 -14.85
CA SER A 25 -3.02 8.40 -14.14
C SER A 25 -3.48 7.03 -13.64
N ALA A 26 -2.64 6.04 -13.84
CA ALA A 26 -2.91 4.60 -13.69
C ALA A 26 -3.02 4.07 -12.22
N PHE A 27 -3.16 4.93 -11.23
CA PHE A 27 -3.46 4.53 -9.85
C PHE A 27 -4.72 3.65 -9.72
N LEU A 28 -5.61 3.70 -10.72
CA LEU A 28 -6.86 2.96 -10.72
C LEU A 28 -6.72 1.47 -11.10
N LEU A 29 -5.64 1.07 -11.78
CA LEU A 29 -5.51 -0.31 -12.31
C LEU A 29 -5.11 -1.34 -11.25
N VAL A 30 -4.35 -0.95 -10.25
CA VAL A 30 -3.94 -1.87 -9.16
C VAL A 30 -5.12 -2.20 -8.25
N PHE A 31 -6.02 -1.25 -8.03
CA PHE A 31 -7.22 -1.45 -7.20
C PHE A 31 -8.23 -2.43 -7.82
N ILE A 32 -8.32 -2.49 -9.15
CA ILE A 32 -9.30 -3.35 -9.86
C ILE A 32 -8.85 -4.81 -9.90
N LEU A 33 -7.54 -5.09 -9.95
CA LEU A 33 -7.02 -6.47 -9.94
C LEU A 33 -7.24 -7.16 -8.58
N ILE A 34 -7.17 -6.40 -7.48
CA ILE A 34 -7.41 -6.95 -6.13
C ILE A 34 -8.91 -7.20 -5.88
N VAL A 35 -9.80 -6.34 -6.37
CA VAL A 35 -11.26 -6.50 -6.22
C VAL A 35 -11.80 -7.66 -7.07
N GLY A 36 -11.20 -7.98 -8.21
CA GLY A 36 -11.62 -9.08 -9.09
C GLY A 36 -11.42 -10.48 -8.50
N ILE A 37 -10.46 -10.65 -7.59
CA ILE A 37 -10.18 -11.94 -6.93
C ILE A 37 -11.10 -12.20 -5.74
N ILE A 38 -11.64 -11.14 -5.10
CA ILE A 38 -12.52 -11.25 -3.94
C ILE A 38 -13.97 -11.62 -4.32
N ALA A 39 -14.40 -11.34 -5.54
CA ALA A 39 -15.78 -11.63 -5.98
C ALA A 39 -16.07 -13.12 -6.22
N GLY A 40 -15.07 -14.00 -6.20
CA GLY A 40 -15.21 -15.45 -6.40
C GLY A 40 -15.34 -16.29 -5.12
N ALA A 41 -15.13 -15.72 -3.93
CA ALA A 41 -15.04 -16.45 -2.68
C ALA A 41 -16.12 -16.10 -1.62
N ALA A 42 -17.20 -15.44 -2.02
CA ALA A 42 -18.26 -15.04 -1.12
C ALA A 42 -19.30 -16.17 -0.94
N PHE A 43 -18.94 -17.25 -0.26
CA PHE A 43 -19.89 -18.07 0.54
C PHE A 43 -19.10 -18.98 1.48
N SER A 44 -18.77 -18.54 2.69
CA SER A 44 -18.79 -19.36 3.91
C SER A 44 -18.27 -18.57 5.13
N SER A 45 -19.13 -18.49 6.15
CA SER A 45 -18.86 -18.29 7.58
C SER A 45 -17.95 -17.14 8.04
N ASN A 46 -18.51 -16.29 8.90
CA ASN A 46 -17.83 -15.37 9.81
C ASN A 46 -16.69 -16.07 10.59
N SER A 47 -15.50 -15.96 10.08
CA SER A 47 -14.28 -15.99 10.85
C SER A 47 -13.45 -14.81 10.36
N GLU A 48 -13.07 -13.90 11.26
CA GLU A 48 -12.03 -12.92 10.99
C GLU A 48 -10.75 -13.68 10.64
N SER A 49 -10.58 -13.99 9.36
CA SER A 49 -9.38 -14.65 8.86
C SER A 49 -8.30 -13.58 8.77
N SER A 50 -7.47 -13.49 9.81
CA SER A 50 -6.20 -12.80 9.69
C SER A 50 -5.39 -13.53 8.60
N GLU A 51 -5.06 -12.86 7.52
CA GLU A 51 -4.28 -13.42 6.42
C GLU A 51 -2.82 -13.61 6.86
N SER A 52 -2.23 -14.75 6.53
CA SER A 52 -0.78 -14.98 6.70
C SER A 52 -0.04 -14.40 5.52
N LEU A 53 1.21 -13.93 5.73
CA LEU A 53 2.07 -13.53 4.61
C LEU A 53 2.18 -14.66 3.58
N SER A 54 2.17 -14.28 2.29
CA SER A 54 2.38 -15.22 1.19
C SER A 54 3.80 -15.81 1.22
N GLU A 55 3.97 -16.97 0.58
CA GLU A 55 5.29 -17.58 0.42
C GLU A 55 6.24 -16.67 -0.37
N GLU A 56 5.70 -15.93 -1.34
CA GLU A 56 6.44 -14.96 -2.14
C GLU A 56 7.00 -13.82 -1.28
N VAL A 57 6.20 -13.24 -0.37
CA VAL A 57 6.66 -12.22 0.57
C VAL A 57 7.72 -12.79 1.50
N LEU A 58 7.52 -14.01 2.02
CA LEU A 58 8.48 -14.67 2.89
C LEU A 58 9.81 -14.97 2.19
N ALA A 59 9.79 -15.30 0.89
CA ALA A 59 10.98 -15.52 0.10
C ALA A 59 11.88 -14.26 0.01
N TYR A 60 11.31 -13.07 0.09
CA TYR A 60 12.07 -11.80 0.08
C TYR A 60 12.60 -11.37 1.45
N THR A 61 12.41 -12.13 2.53
CA THR A 61 12.78 -11.72 3.89
C THR A 61 14.25 -11.30 3.99
N SER A 62 15.19 -12.05 3.41
CA SER A 62 16.63 -11.73 3.47
C SER A 62 16.98 -10.45 2.72
N VAL A 63 16.35 -10.20 1.58
CA VAL A 63 16.55 -8.99 0.76
C VAL A 63 15.99 -7.77 1.49
N ILE A 64 14.79 -7.90 2.08
CA ILE A 64 14.18 -6.85 2.91
C ILE A 64 15.08 -6.54 4.12
N GLN A 65 15.63 -7.55 4.81
CA GLN A 65 16.54 -7.36 5.94
C GLN A 65 17.82 -6.61 5.53
N GLN A 66 18.39 -6.95 4.37
CA GLN A 66 19.57 -6.29 3.84
C GLN A 66 19.31 -4.80 3.65
N TYR A 67 18.25 -4.44 2.89
CA TYR A 67 17.93 -3.03 2.62
C TYR A 67 17.42 -2.29 3.86
N ALA A 68 16.66 -2.94 4.74
CA ALA A 68 16.25 -2.34 6.01
C ALA A 68 17.48 -1.95 6.86
N SER A 69 18.50 -2.81 6.90
CA SER A 69 19.77 -2.51 7.59
C SER A 69 20.53 -1.38 6.89
N GLN A 70 20.58 -1.39 5.55
CA GLN A 70 21.24 -0.36 4.76
C GLN A 70 20.64 1.03 4.98
N TYR A 71 19.31 1.12 5.09
CA TYR A 71 18.58 2.39 5.27
C TYR A 71 18.27 2.71 6.74
N GLY A 72 18.85 1.97 7.71
CA GLY A 72 18.80 2.28 9.13
C GLY A 72 17.48 1.97 9.82
N ILE A 73 16.71 1.02 9.30
CA ILE A 73 15.42 0.57 9.85
C ILE A 73 15.36 -0.97 10.00
N PRO A 74 16.41 -1.65 10.54
CA PRO A 74 16.46 -3.13 10.56
C PRO A 74 15.34 -3.76 11.39
N GLU A 75 14.79 -3.06 12.38
CA GLU A 75 13.69 -3.54 13.23
C GLU A 75 12.32 -3.51 12.55
N TYR A 76 12.19 -2.86 11.38
CA TYR A 76 10.91 -2.70 10.67
C TYR A 76 10.63 -3.75 9.59
N VAL A 77 11.39 -4.84 9.53
CA VAL A 77 11.23 -5.89 8.50
C VAL A 77 9.79 -6.39 8.40
N SER A 78 9.15 -6.68 9.53
CA SER A 78 7.75 -7.13 9.52
C SER A 78 6.78 -6.07 9.01
N ALA A 79 7.04 -4.79 9.29
CA ALA A 79 6.24 -3.68 8.78
C ALA A 79 6.38 -3.50 7.26
N ILE A 80 7.58 -3.76 6.71
CA ILE A 80 7.86 -3.74 5.27
C ILE A 80 7.22 -4.95 4.58
N GLN A 81 7.27 -6.13 5.19
CA GLN A 81 6.60 -7.31 4.67
C GLN A 81 5.07 -7.12 4.58
N ALA A 82 4.48 -6.43 5.57
CA ALA A 82 3.06 -6.09 5.54
C ALA A 82 2.71 -5.12 4.41
N ILE A 83 3.58 -4.13 4.11
CA ILE A 83 3.46 -3.28 2.92
C ILE A 83 3.49 -4.14 1.65
N MET A 84 4.54 -4.95 1.46
CA MET A 84 4.68 -5.79 0.27
C MET A 84 3.47 -6.72 0.08
N MET A 85 2.96 -7.28 1.17
CA MET A 85 1.76 -8.12 1.13
C MET A 85 0.55 -7.34 0.61
N GLN A 86 0.33 -6.12 1.13
CA GLN A 86 -0.75 -5.23 0.72
C GLN A 86 -0.59 -4.77 -0.74
N GLU A 87 0.62 -4.46 -1.18
CA GLU A 87 0.87 -3.90 -2.51
C GLU A 87 0.74 -4.95 -3.64
N SER A 88 1.26 -6.15 -3.41
CA SER A 88 1.32 -7.17 -4.49
C SER A 88 1.21 -8.61 -4.00
N GLY A 89 1.31 -8.86 -2.69
CA GLY A 89 1.54 -10.20 -2.16
C GLY A 89 2.91 -10.77 -2.54
N GLY A 90 3.89 -9.93 -2.84
CA GLY A 90 5.24 -10.31 -3.27
C GLY A 90 5.34 -10.72 -4.75
N ARG A 91 4.32 -10.41 -5.55
CA ARG A 91 4.24 -10.85 -6.95
C ARG A 91 4.65 -9.77 -7.93
N GLY A 92 4.99 -10.22 -9.15
CA GLY A 92 5.36 -9.32 -10.24
C GLY A 92 6.78 -8.77 -10.13
N THR A 93 7.09 -7.79 -10.94
CA THR A 93 8.43 -7.19 -11.05
C THR A 93 8.58 -5.91 -10.21
N ASP A 94 7.48 -5.34 -9.74
CA ASP A 94 7.45 -4.23 -8.80
C ASP A 94 6.68 -4.63 -7.53
N PRO A 95 7.22 -5.56 -6.69
CA PRO A 95 6.51 -6.10 -5.55
C PRO A 95 6.18 -5.05 -4.46
N MET A 96 6.91 -3.95 -4.41
CA MET A 96 6.66 -2.83 -3.49
C MET A 96 5.77 -1.73 -4.09
N GLN A 97 5.37 -1.85 -5.37
CA GLN A 97 4.54 -0.89 -6.12
C GLN A 97 5.03 0.56 -5.97
N CYS A 98 6.35 0.73 -6.10
CA CYS A 98 7.03 1.99 -5.78
C CYS A 98 7.65 2.68 -7.01
N SER A 99 7.18 2.34 -8.22
CA SER A 99 7.68 2.96 -9.46
C SER A 99 7.60 4.48 -9.47
N GLU A 100 6.61 5.09 -8.79
CA GLU A 100 6.43 6.54 -8.72
C GLU A 100 7.19 7.20 -7.55
N SER A 101 7.90 6.41 -6.74
CA SER A 101 8.72 6.93 -5.65
C SER A 101 9.81 7.88 -6.14
N PRO A 102 10.10 8.98 -5.41
CA PRO A 102 11.22 9.86 -5.73
C PRO A 102 12.59 9.17 -5.66
N TYR A 103 12.66 8.01 -5.01
CA TYR A 103 13.87 7.18 -4.92
C TYR A 103 14.06 6.25 -6.12
N ASN A 104 13.05 6.11 -6.99
CA ASN A 104 13.20 5.42 -8.27
C ASN A 104 13.96 6.31 -9.25
N THR A 105 15.25 6.04 -9.46
CA THR A 105 16.11 6.79 -10.38
C THR A 105 16.46 6.02 -11.65
N ARG A 106 16.01 4.73 -11.76
CA ARG A 106 16.40 3.83 -12.86
C ARG A 106 15.30 3.59 -13.88
N PHE A 107 14.03 3.77 -13.48
CA PHE A 107 12.88 3.50 -14.32
C PHE A 107 11.97 4.73 -14.43
N PRO A 108 11.07 4.79 -15.44
CA PRO A 108 10.09 5.87 -15.53
C PRO A 108 9.20 5.96 -14.28
N HIS A 109 8.78 7.19 -13.90
CA HIS A 109 7.86 7.42 -12.79
C HIS A 109 6.41 7.18 -13.22
N THR A 110 6.13 5.97 -13.68
CA THR A 110 4.79 5.51 -14.07
C THR A 110 4.49 4.19 -13.37
N PRO A 111 3.24 3.94 -12.96
CA PRO A 111 2.88 2.73 -12.24
C PRO A 111 3.36 1.45 -12.95
N GLY A 112 4.00 0.55 -12.19
CA GLY A 112 4.48 -0.75 -12.68
C GLY A 112 5.65 -0.68 -13.65
N SER A 113 6.37 0.44 -13.74
CA SER A 113 7.51 0.60 -14.66
C SER A 113 8.76 -0.14 -14.19
N ILE A 114 8.92 -0.39 -12.90
CA ILE A 114 10.04 -1.16 -12.36
C ILE A 114 9.90 -2.63 -12.81
N THR A 115 10.93 -3.13 -13.48
CA THR A 115 10.97 -4.51 -13.99
C THR A 115 12.04 -5.38 -13.30
N ASP A 116 12.55 -4.91 -12.18
CA ASP A 116 13.60 -5.55 -11.37
C ASP A 116 13.08 -5.65 -9.92
N PRO A 117 12.68 -6.85 -9.46
CA PRO A 117 12.11 -7.02 -8.12
C PRO A 117 13.06 -6.64 -6.98
N ASP A 118 14.36 -6.88 -7.13
CA ASP A 118 15.36 -6.51 -6.11
C ASP A 118 15.44 -5.00 -5.99
N TYR A 119 15.49 -4.30 -7.11
CA TYR A 119 15.46 -2.83 -7.12
C TYR A 119 14.13 -2.25 -6.60
N SER A 120 13.00 -2.88 -6.88
CA SER A 120 11.72 -2.49 -6.29
C SER A 120 11.78 -2.55 -4.75
N ILE A 121 12.37 -3.62 -4.20
CA ILE A 121 12.51 -3.76 -2.75
C ILE A 121 13.45 -2.69 -2.19
N GLU A 122 14.57 -2.41 -2.84
CA GLU A 122 15.48 -1.33 -2.47
C GLU A 122 14.74 0.01 -2.38
N VAL A 123 14.06 0.40 -3.47
CA VAL A 123 13.31 1.66 -3.56
C VAL A 123 12.18 1.72 -2.54
N GLY A 124 11.42 0.65 -2.39
CA GLY A 124 10.30 0.57 -1.44
C GLY A 124 10.77 0.70 0.02
N VAL A 125 11.85 0.01 0.39
CA VAL A 125 12.44 0.12 1.73
C VAL A 125 12.97 1.52 2.00
N GLN A 126 13.66 2.13 1.03
CA GLN A 126 14.15 3.51 1.16
C GLN A 126 13.00 4.50 1.30
N THR A 127 11.93 4.33 0.52
CA THR A 127 10.70 5.14 0.61
C THR A 127 10.09 5.03 2.02
N PHE A 128 9.96 3.81 2.53
CA PHE A 128 9.41 3.60 3.87
C PHE A 128 10.32 4.12 4.97
N ALA A 129 11.64 3.99 4.86
CA ALA A 129 12.59 4.58 5.79
C ALA A 129 12.43 6.11 5.88
N ASP A 130 12.13 6.76 4.76
CA ASP A 130 11.82 8.19 4.75
C ASP A 130 10.50 8.50 5.47
N CYS A 131 9.45 7.70 5.23
CA CYS A 131 8.19 7.82 5.96
C CYS A 131 8.37 7.65 7.48
N ILE A 132 9.17 6.68 7.92
CA ILE A 132 9.51 6.46 9.33
C ILE A 132 10.17 7.71 9.94
N ARG A 133 11.15 8.30 9.23
CA ARG A 133 11.82 9.53 9.69
C ARG A 133 10.86 10.70 9.77
N GLN A 134 10.05 10.93 8.73
CA GLN A 134 9.08 12.03 8.67
C GLN A 134 8.01 11.90 9.76
N ALA A 135 7.53 10.68 10.02
CA ALA A 135 6.56 10.41 11.08
C ALA A 135 7.16 10.58 12.50
N GLY A 136 8.49 10.57 12.63
CA GLY A 136 9.16 10.53 13.92
C GLY A 136 8.92 9.21 14.65
N CYS A 137 8.80 8.11 13.90
CA CYS A 137 8.60 6.77 14.44
C CYS A 137 9.93 6.20 14.94
N SER A 138 10.12 6.12 16.25
CA SER A 138 11.38 5.67 16.86
C SER A 138 11.46 4.17 17.07
N SER A 139 10.34 3.46 16.93
CA SER A 139 10.23 2.02 17.18
C SER A 139 9.00 1.46 16.47
N PRO A 140 9.03 0.20 15.98
CA PRO A 140 7.85 -0.47 15.45
C PRO A 140 6.69 -0.59 16.46
N GLN A 141 6.98 -0.46 17.76
CA GLN A 141 5.99 -0.49 18.85
C GLN A 141 5.25 0.85 19.01
N ASP A 142 5.76 1.94 18.45
CA ASP A 142 5.05 3.22 18.38
C ASP A 142 4.01 3.16 17.25
N LEU A 143 2.88 2.52 17.57
CA LEU A 143 1.83 2.24 16.59
C LEU A 143 1.22 3.48 15.96
N ASP A 144 1.11 4.58 16.69
CA ASP A 144 0.54 5.81 16.16
C ASP A 144 1.42 6.39 15.07
N LYS A 145 2.73 6.39 15.30
CA LYS A 145 3.71 6.85 14.31
C LYS A 145 3.92 5.86 13.18
N LEU A 146 3.84 4.56 13.46
CA LEU A 146 3.93 3.52 12.44
C LEU A 146 2.73 3.57 11.47
N LYS A 147 1.51 3.76 11.98
CA LYS A 147 0.32 3.96 11.16
C LYS A 147 0.44 5.19 10.26
N LEU A 148 0.98 6.29 10.82
CA LEU A 148 1.24 7.50 10.07
C LEU A 148 2.24 7.25 8.92
N ALA A 149 3.32 6.50 9.19
CA ALA A 149 4.31 6.13 8.17
C ALA A 149 3.72 5.23 7.09
N TRP A 150 2.90 4.23 7.44
CA TRP A 150 2.21 3.38 6.46
C TRP A 150 1.28 4.17 5.55
N GLN A 151 0.44 5.05 6.11
CA GLN A 151 -0.44 5.87 5.29
C GLN A 151 0.37 6.84 4.40
N GLY A 152 1.49 7.34 4.91
CA GLY A 152 2.43 8.16 4.13
C GLY A 152 3.07 7.40 2.98
N TYR A 153 3.35 6.11 3.12
CA TYR A 153 3.83 5.27 2.03
C TYR A 153 2.83 5.21 0.88
N ASN A 154 1.56 5.02 1.18
CA ASN A 154 0.50 4.97 0.17
C ASN A 154 0.20 6.32 -0.49
N TYR A 155 0.14 7.39 0.31
CA TYR A 155 -0.24 8.72 -0.20
C TYR A 155 0.92 9.53 -0.79
N GLY A 156 2.16 9.14 -0.46
CA GLY A 156 3.33 9.87 -0.91
C GLY A 156 3.51 11.21 -0.20
N ASN A 157 4.23 12.11 -0.91
CA ASN A 157 4.70 13.38 -0.37
C ASN A 157 3.57 14.29 0.15
N GLY A 158 3.77 14.82 1.34
CA GLY A 158 2.93 15.82 1.95
C GLY A 158 1.93 15.30 2.96
N TYR A 159 1.49 14.03 2.89
CA TYR A 159 0.50 13.51 3.85
C TYR A 159 1.01 13.54 5.29
N ILE A 160 2.23 13.05 5.54
CA ILE A 160 2.75 12.95 6.91
C ILE A 160 2.80 14.33 7.58
N GLY A 161 3.36 15.32 6.89
CA GLY A 161 3.41 16.69 7.40
C GLY A 161 2.03 17.31 7.61
N TRP A 162 1.11 17.06 6.66
CA TRP A 162 -0.29 17.51 6.76
C TRP A 162 -1.02 16.87 7.95
N ALA A 163 -0.84 15.56 8.16
CA ALA A 163 -1.44 14.82 9.26
C ALA A 163 -0.86 15.20 10.63
N LEU A 164 0.46 15.41 10.73
CA LEU A 164 1.11 15.85 11.96
C LEU A 164 0.54 17.17 12.50
N GLN A 165 0.21 18.11 11.61
CA GLN A 165 -0.45 19.37 11.98
C GLN A 165 -1.88 19.17 12.50
N ARG A 166 -2.45 17.95 12.35
CA ARG A 166 -3.80 17.55 12.75
C ARG A 166 -3.81 16.45 13.84
N GLY A 167 -2.70 16.25 14.54
CA GLY A 167 -2.58 15.29 15.62
C GLY A 167 -2.13 13.88 15.23
N GLY A 168 -1.69 13.69 13.97
CA GLY A 168 -1.21 12.39 13.46
C GLY A 168 -2.25 11.67 12.62
N TYR A 169 -2.05 10.37 12.42
CA TYR A 169 -2.96 9.53 11.64
C TYR A 169 -4.29 9.28 12.37
N THR A 170 -5.38 9.43 11.63
CA THR A 170 -6.69 8.85 11.93
C THR A 170 -7.34 8.40 10.61
N GLU A 171 -8.26 7.43 10.67
CA GLU A 171 -9.00 7.02 9.48
C GLU A 171 -9.80 8.19 8.87
N ALA A 172 -10.33 9.07 9.73
CA ALA A 172 -11.06 10.26 9.30
C ALA A 172 -10.17 11.24 8.51
N ASN A 173 -8.94 11.51 9.00
CA ASN A 173 -8.06 12.44 8.29
C ASN A 173 -7.42 11.79 7.05
N ALA A 174 -7.20 10.48 7.03
CA ALA A 174 -6.79 9.78 5.82
C ALA A 174 -7.86 9.90 4.72
N LEU A 175 -9.13 9.70 5.06
CA LEU A 175 -10.24 9.92 4.13
C LEU A 175 -10.32 11.38 3.66
N GLN A 176 -10.20 12.35 4.58
CA GLN A 176 -10.23 13.77 4.25
C GLN A 176 -9.12 14.13 3.26
N PHE A 177 -7.88 13.70 3.52
CA PHE A 177 -6.75 13.96 2.62
C PHE A 177 -6.98 13.37 1.23
N SER A 178 -7.46 12.11 1.16
CA SER A 178 -7.80 11.47 -0.11
C SER A 178 -8.82 12.28 -0.91
N GLN A 179 -9.89 12.75 -0.25
CA GLN A 179 -10.93 13.56 -0.89
C GLN A 179 -10.40 14.92 -1.36
N GLU A 180 -9.60 15.61 -0.55
CA GLU A 180 -8.99 16.89 -0.90
C GLU A 180 -8.05 16.75 -2.11
N GLN A 181 -7.20 15.71 -2.12
CA GLN A 181 -6.30 15.45 -3.24
C GLN A 181 -7.06 15.06 -4.51
N ALA A 182 -8.04 14.17 -4.41
CA ALA A 182 -8.86 13.79 -5.53
C ALA A 182 -9.56 15.01 -6.15
N ALA A 183 -10.16 15.87 -5.33
CA ALA A 183 -10.83 17.08 -5.77
C ALA A 183 -9.85 18.05 -6.45
N SER A 184 -8.65 18.26 -5.89
CA SER A 184 -7.65 19.17 -6.45
C SER A 184 -7.13 18.76 -7.84
N HIS A 185 -7.13 17.44 -8.11
CA HIS A 185 -6.67 16.88 -9.38
C HIS A 185 -7.82 16.55 -10.35
N GLY A 186 -9.07 16.72 -9.92
CA GLY A 186 -10.25 16.31 -10.71
C GLY A 186 -10.39 14.79 -10.86
N TRP A 187 -9.85 14.03 -9.90
CA TRP A 187 -9.91 12.56 -9.88
C TRP A 187 -11.09 12.06 -9.05
N SER A 188 -11.51 10.82 -9.32
CA SER A 188 -12.57 10.16 -8.55
C SER A 188 -12.10 9.64 -7.18
N SER A 189 -10.80 9.39 -7.02
CA SER A 189 -10.17 8.91 -5.78
C SER A 189 -8.68 9.23 -5.78
N TYR A 190 -8.07 9.25 -4.60
CA TYR A 190 -6.63 9.40 -4.42
C TYR A 190 -6.15 8.41 -3.37
N GLY A 191 -5.25 7.49 -3.74
CA GLY A 191 -4.71 6.47 -2.86
C GLY A 191 -5.79 5.59 -2.20
N ASP A 192 -5.42 4.97 -1.09
CA ASP A 192 -6.31 4.12 -0.28
C ASP A 192 -6.49 4.70 1.13
N PRO A 193 -7.65 5.29 1.46
CA PRO A 193 -7.92 5.79 2.81
C PRO A 193 -8.03 4.70 3.89
N GLN A 194 -8.16 3.42 3.47
CA GLN A 194 -8.18 2.25 4.33
C GLN A 194 -6.84 1.48 4.32
N TYR A 195 -5.77 2.10 3.84
CA TYR A 195 -4.47 1.44 3.69
C TYR A 195 -3.95 0.87 5.02
N VAL A 196 -4.01 1.62 6.10
CA VAL A 196 -3.57 1.16 7.42
C VAL A 196 -4.39 -0.03 7.92
N PRO A 197 -5.74 -0.02 7.93
CA PRO A 197 -6.52 -1.21 8.21
C PRO A 197 -6.17 -2.41 7.33
N HIS A 198 -5.88 -2.20 6.04
CA HIS A 198 -5.49 -3.27 5.11
C HIS A 198 -4.14 -3.88 5.51
N VAL A 199 -3.11 -3.05 5.72
CA VAL A 199 -1.77 -3.50 6.15
C VAL A 199 -1.83 -4.23 7.50
N MET A 200 -2.69 -3.77 8.43
CA MET A 200 -2.81 -4.34 9.77
C MET A 200 -3.53 -5.69 9.82
N ARG A 201 -4.22 -6.14 8.76
CA ARG A 201 -4.88 -7.46 8.71
C ARG A 201 -3.88 -8.62 8.73
N GLU A 202 -2.63 -8.37 8.39
CA GLU A 202 -1.61 -9.40 8.29
C GLU A 202 -1.26 -10.01 9.66
N LYS A 203 -1.42 -11.35 9.79
CA LYS A 203 -1.21 -12.10 11.06
C LYS A 203 0.14 -11.89 11.71
N ASN A 204 1.18 -11.71 10.90
CA ASN A 204 2.53 -11.57 11.43
C ASN A 204 2.71 -10.27 12.19
N PHE A 205 1.95 -9.23 11.88
CA PHE A 205 1.96 -8.01 12.64
C PHE A 205 1.54 -8.26 14.10
N TYR A 206 0.40 -8.90 14.33
CA TYR A 206 -0.09 -9.22 15.69
C TYR A 206 0.78 -10.24 16.43
N ARG A 207 1.46 -11.15 15.73
CA ARG A 207 2.36 -12.14 16.37
C ARG A 207 3.61 -11.50 16.97
N TYR A 208 4.15 -10.47 16.35
CA TYR A 208 5.28 -9.71 16.86
C TYR A 208 4.88 -8.70 17.93
N PHE A 209 3.72 -8.10 17.81
CA PHE A 209 3.21 -7.04 18.70
C PHE A 209 2.23 -7.57 19.76
N GLY A 210 1.58 -8.71 19.56
CA GLY A 210 0.59 -9.31 20.47
C GLY A 210 1.17 -9.86 21.79
N LYS A 211 2.45 -9.75 22.03
CA LYS A 211 3.06 -10.03 23.35
C LYS A 211 2.94 -8.88 24.34
N PHE A 212 2.48 -7.75 23.90
CA PHE A 212 2.20 -6.60 24.75
C PHE A 212 0.69 -6.53 25.00
N LYS A 213 0.27 -7.03 26.18
CA LYS A 213 -1.09 -6.82 26.67
C LYS A 213 -1.29 -5.33 26.88
N PHE A 214 -2.35 -4.80 26.26
CA PHE A 214 -2.92 -3.49 26.58
C PHE A 214 -3.50 -3.50 27.99
#